data_9fb4cf831c6786685b00601722037a4b
#
_entry.id   9fb4cf831c6786685b00601722037a4b
#
_cell.length_a   1.000
_cell.length_b   1.000
_cell.length_c   1.000
_cell.angle_alpha   90.00
_cell.angle_beta   90.00
_cell.angle_gamma   90.00
#
_symmetry.space_group_name_H-M   'P 1'
#
loop_
_entity.id
_entity.type
_entity.pdbx_description
1 polymer ?
#
loop_
_entity_poly.entity_id
_entity_poly.type
_entity_poly.pdbx_seq_one_letter_code
_entity_poly.pdbx_strand_id
1 'polypeptide(L)'
;MIELGGDPDLINPRVPVDLIIDHSVQVDVSASPDAVQKNMEIEFERNRERYQFLKWGQQSFEQFRVFPPGVGIVHQVNLEHVAQVVQMRDGLCFPDTLVGTDSHTTMVNGLGVMGWGVGGIEAESVMLGQPVSMLIPEVVGFRLLGQLREGVTATDLVLRIVEMLRQKGVVEKFVEFFGTGLSALPLADRATVANMAPEYGATMGFFPIDSETLNYLRNTGRPEELVQRVEIYSKEQGLFRTESTPDPEYSDLLELN
;
A
#
# COMPACT_ATOMS: atom_id res chain seq x y z
N MET A 1 21.44 24.93 -11.04
CA MET A 1 20.63 25.80 -10.18
C MET A 1 21.42 27.04 -9.72
N ILE A 2 22.62 26.88 -9.15
CA ILE A 2 23.46 28.03 -8.70
C ILE A 2 23.68 29.06 -9.80
N GLU A 3 24.02 28.62 -11.02
CA GLU A 3 24.20 29.52 -12.19
C GLU A 3 22.93 30.27 -12.58
N LEU A 4 21.76 29.74 -12.22
CA LEU A 4 20.44 30.37 -12.44
C LEU A 4 19.95 31.15 -11.21
N GLY A 5 20.80 31.33 -10.19
CA GLY A 5 20.44 32.00 -8.94
C GLY A 5 19.48 31.25 -8.03
N GLY A 6 19.31 29.97 -8.27
CA GLY A 6 18.44 29.06 -7.46
C GLY A 6 19.23 28.36 -6.34
N ASP A 7 18.51 27.99 -5.27
CA ASP A 7 19.06 27.20 -4.18
C ASP A 7 19.06 25.71 -4.58
N PRO A 8 20.22 25.03 -4.60
CA PRO A 8 20.31 23.62 -4.92
C PRO A 8 19.51 22.70 -3.98
N ASP A 9 19.35 23.08 -2.72
CA ASP A 9 18.66 22.28 -1.72
C ASP A 9 17.16 22.17 -1.99
N LEU A 10 16.60 23.08 -2.78
CA LEU A 10 15.19 23.03 -3.21
C LEU A 10 14.87 21.84 -4.14
N ILE A 11 15.90 21.14 -4.67
CA ILE A 11 15.70 19.96 -5.50
C ILE A 11 15.42 18.69 -4.67
N ASN A 12 15.72 18.72 -3.37
CA ASN A 12 15.44 17.61 -2.49
C ASN A 12 13.93 17.37 -2.32
N PRO A 13 13.48 16.11 -2.30
CA PRO A 13 12.10 15.81 -2.00
C PRO A 13 11.66 16.39 -0.66
N ARG A 14 10.46 16.95 -0.61
CA ARG A 14 9.85 17.50 0.61
C ARG A 14 9.17 16.43 1.47
N VAL A 15 8.99 15.25 0.90
CA VAL A 15 8.39 14.08 1.55
C VAL A 15 9.30 12.88 1.32
N PRO A 16 9.24 11.82 2.16
CA PRO A 16 9.96 10.58 1.91
C PRO A 16 9.55 9.98 0.57
N VAL A 17 10.54 9.52 -0.20
CA VAL A 17 10.34 8.90 -1.51
C VAL A 17 11.00 7.53 -1.53
N ASP A 18 10.24 6.52 -1.85
CA ASP A 18 10.69 5.15 -2.03
C ASP A 18 10.60 4.75 -3.51
N LEU A 19 11.73 4.39 -4.11
CA LEU A 19 11.78 3.82 -5.44
C LEU A 19 12.01 2.32 -5.32
N ILE A 20 11.07 1.53 -5.82
CA ILE A 20 11.11 0.08 -5.73
C ILE A 20 11.33 -0.48 -7.13
N ILE A 21 12.36 -1.34 -7.28
CA ILE A 21 12.65 -2.01 -8.53
C ILE A 21 11.67 -3.18 -8.69
N ASP A 22 10.80 -3.06 -9.68
CA ASP A 22 9.72 -3.98 -9.90
C ASP A 22 9.85 -4.72 -11.24
N HIS A 23 9.48 -6.01 -11.29
CA HIS A 23 9.45 -6.88 -12.48
C HIS A 23 10.74 -6.87 -13.31
N SER A 24 11.90 -6.60 -12.73
CA SER A 24 13.15 -6.39 -13.44
C SER A 24 13.91 -7.70 -13.73
N VAL A 25 13.95 -8.60 -12.74
CA VAL A 25 14.69 -9.86 -12.87
C VAL A 25 13.97 -10.81 -13.81
N GLN A 26 14.64 -11.18 -14.89
CA GLN A 26 14.13 -12.16 -15.86
C GLN A 26 14.68 -13.56 -15.55
N VAL A 27 13.95 -14.60 -15.96
CA VAL A 27 14.38 -15.99 -15.81
C VAL A 27 15.19 -16.41 -17.04
N ASP A 28 16.46 -16.04 -17.06
CA ASP A 28 17.41 -16.49 -18.09
C ASP A 28 17.95 -17.90 -17.77
N VAL A 29 18.05 -18.24 -16.49
CA VAL A 29 18.47 -19.55 -15.99
C VAL A 29 17.36 -20.13 -15.12
N SER A 30 17.00 -21.41 -15.36
CA SER A 30 15.97 -22.11 -14.61
C SER A 30 16.42 -23.52 -14.20
N ALA A 31 15.64 -24.17 -13.34
CA ALA A 31 15.80 -25.57 -12.95
C ALA A 31 17.19 -25.92 -12.37
N SER A 32 17.88 -24.95 -11.73
CA SER A 32 19.13 -25.20 -11.01
C SER A 32 19.10 -24.51 -9.64
N PRO A 33 19.81 -25.05 -8.63
CA PRO A 33 19.81 -24.48 -7.28
C PRO A 33 20.35 -23.03 -7.20
N ASP A 34 21.18 -22.63 -8.16
CA ASP A 34 21.81 -21.32 -8.26
C ASP A 34 21.11 -20.38 -9.27
N ALA A 35 19.95 -20.78 -9.79
CA ALA A 35 19.21 -20.01 -10.79
C ALA A 35 18.88 -18.59 -10.32
N VAL A 36 18.41 -18.42 -9.09
CA VAL A 36 18.08 -17.11 -8.53
C VAL A 36 19.30 -16.19 -8.53
N GLN A 37 20.42 -16.67 -8.00
CA GLN A 37 21.66 -15.89 -7.94
C GLN A 37 22.14 -15.49 -9.34
N LYS A 38 22.16 -16.44 -10.29
CA LYS A 38 22.57 -16.17 -11.68
C LYS A 38 21.69 -15.15 -12.37
N ASN A 39 20.37 -15.26 -12.21
CA ASN A 39 19.45 -14.29 -12.79
C ASN A 39 19.64 -12.88 -12.19
N MET A 40 19.95 -12.78 -10.89
CA MET A 40 20.28 -11.51 -10.27
C MET A 40 21.60 -10.91 -10.81
N GLU A 41 22.63 -11.73 -10.98
CA GLU A 41 23.92 -11.31 -11.56
C GLU A 41 23.72 -10.79 -13.00
N ILE A 42 22.96 -11.52 -13.82
CA ILE A 42 22.61 -11.12 -15.20
C ILE A 42 21.82 -9.79 -15.20
N GLU A 43 20.88 -9.63 -14.29
CA GLU A 43 20.08 -8.40 -14.16
C GLU A 43 20.98 -7.20 -13.85
N PHE A 44 21.87 -7.31 -12.85
CA PHE A 44 22.80 -6.23 -12.50
C PHE A 44 23.81 -5.91 -13.62
N GLU A 45 24.25 -6.90 -14.36
CA GLU A 45 25.14 -6.68 -15.51
C GLU A 45 24.41 -5.99 -16.66
N ARG A 46 23.21 -6.50 -17.02
CA ARG A 46 22.37 -5.99 -18.12
C ARG A 46 21.95 -4.53 -17.89
N ASN A 47 21.64 -4.17 -16.65
CA ASN A 47 21.12 -2.87 -16.27
C ASN A 47 22.11 -2.05 -15.42
N ARG A 48 23.40 -2.25 -15.60
CA ARG A 48 24.47 -1.63 -14.80
C ARG A 48 24.35 -0.11 -14.72
N GLU A 49 24.12 0.57 -15.84
CA GLU A 49 24.01 2.03 -15.88
C GLU A 49 22.80 2.53 -15.07
N ARG A 50 21.66 1.83 -15.18
CA ARG A 50 20.47 2.15 -14.39
C ARG A 50 20.76 2.06 -12.89
N TYR A 51 21.38 0.99 -12.43
CA TYR A 51 21.69 0.82 -11.01
C TYR A 51 22.75 1.79 -10.50
N GLN A 52 23.71 2.15 -11.34
CA GLN A 52 24.68 3.20 -11.01
C GLN A 52 23.99 4.56 -10.83
N PHE A 53 23.07 4.89 -11.74
CA PHE A 53 22.28 6.11 -11.65
C PHE A 53 21.37 6.13 -10.41
N LEU A 54 20.67 5.05 -10.12
CA LEU A 54 19.81 4.95 -8.93
C LEU A 54 20.62 5.04 -7.63
N LYS A 55 21.78 4.42 -7.58
CA LYS A 55 22.70 4.54 -6.44
C LYS A 55 23.20 5.97 -6.25
N TRP A 56 23.55 6.64 -7.35
CA TRP A 56 23.90 8.06 -7.31
C TRP A 56 22.73 8.89 -6.77
N GLY A 57 21.52 8.68 -7.25
CA GLY A 57 20.32 9.37 -6.78
C GLY A 57 20.10 9.20 -5.28
N GLN A 58 20.18 7.94 -4.78
CA GLN A 58 20.05 7.67 -3.34
C GLN A 58 21.12 8.34 -2.48
N GLN A 59 22.31 8.57 -3.02
CA GLN A 59 23.40 9.24 -2.31
C GLN A 59 23.33 10.77 -2.41
N SER A 60 22.64 11.29 -3.43
CA SER A 60 22.61 12.71 -3.75
C SER A 60 21.38 13.43 -3.21
N PHE A 61 20.26 12.70 -3.04
CA PHE A 61 19.00 13.27 -2.55
C PHE A 61 18.72 12.85 -1.12
N GLU A 62 18.25 13.79 -0.32
CA GLU A 62 17.71 13.51 1.00
C GLU A 62 16.35 12.81 0.88
N GLN A 63 15.98 12.02 1.89
CA GLN A 63 14.70 11.32 1.97
C GLN A 63 14.36 10.42 0.75
N PHE A 64 15.36 10.00 -0.02
CA PHE A 64 15.20 9.14 -1.17
C PHE A 64 15.83 7.77 -0.92
N ARG A 65 15.03 6.70 -0.97
CA ARG A 65 15.49 5.32 -0.80
C ARG A 65 15.22 4.50 -2.04
N VAL A 66 16.14 3.59 -2.35
CA VAL A 66 15.99 2.63 -3.45
C VAL A 66 15.97 1.21 -2.90
N PHE A 67 14.91 0.48 -3.21
CA PHE A 67 14.79 -0.95 -2.92
C PHE A 67 15.23 -1.72 -4.17
N PRO A 68 16.35 -2.49 -4.10
CA PRO A 68 16.90 -3.20 -5.24
C PRO A 68 16.01 -4.38 -5.66
N PRO A 69 16.23 -4.95 -6.86
CA PRO A 69 15.54 -6.16 -7.28
C PRO A 69 15.82 -7.32 -6.31
N GLY A 70 14.86 -8.22 -6.17
CA GLY A 70 14.96 -9.37 -5.25
C GLY A 70 14.53 -9.08 -3.81
N VAL A 71 14.15 -7.85 -3.48
CA VAL A 71 13.61 -7.45 -2.16
C VAL A 71 12.07 -7.45 -2.15
N GLY A 72 11.45 -7.93 -3.21
CA GLY A 72 10.02 -7.90 -3.43
C GLY A 72 9.61 -6.80 -4.41
N ILE A 73 8.33 -6.74 -4.74
CA ILE A 73 7.74 -5.77 -5.64
C ILE A 73 6.61 -5.00 -4.97
N VAL A 74 6.39 -3.75 -5.36
CA VAL A 74 5.53 -2.80 -4.65
C VAL A 74 4.10 -3.31 -4.50
N HIS A 75 3.52 -3.84 -5.55
CA HIS A 75 2.13 -4.28 -5.58
C HIS A 75 1.90 -5.74 -5.16
N GLN A 76 2.91 -6.42 -4.66
CA GLN A 76 2.77 -7.80 -4.23
C GLN A 76 3.17 -8.03 -2.77
N VAL A 77 4.31 -7.53 -2.32
CA VAL A 77 4.84 -7.91 -1.01
C VAL A 77 5.66 -6.84 -0.28
N ASN A 78 5.74 -5.62 -0.78
CA ASN A 78 6.56 -4.59 -0.12
C ASN A 78 5.83 -3.80 0.99
N LEU A 79 4.68 -4.28 1.46
CA LEU A 79 3.96 -3.62 2.55
C LEU A 79 4.84 -3.45 3.79
N GLU A 80 5.73 -4.40 4.05
CA GLU A 80 6.69 -4.38 5.16
C GLU A 80 7.73 -3.26 5.07
N HIS A 81 7.96 -2.70 3.89
CA HIS A 81 8.93 -1.61 3.68
C HIS A 81 8.27 -0.25 3.49
N VAL A 82 7.09 -0.22 2.86
CA VAL A 82 6.45 1.04 2.43
C VAL A 82 5.29 1.50 3.33
N ALA A 83 4.83 0.66 4.27
CA ALA A 83 3.69 0.98 5.11
C ALA A 83 4.02 0.81 6.60
N GLN A 84 3.83 1.86 7.39
CA GLN A 84 4.04 1.86 8.85
C GLN A 84 2.74 1.98 9.65
N VAL A 85 1.62 2.25 8.99
CA VAL A 85 0.28 2.47 9.56
C VAL A 85 0.18 3.76 10.37
N VAL A 86 1.13 4.00 11.29
CA VAL A 86 1.24 5.25 12.05
C VAL A 86 2.67 5.75 11.98
N GLN A 87 2.84 6.90 11.39
CA GLN A 87 4.10 7.62 11.31
C GLN A 87 4.35 8.42 12.59
N MET A 88 5.63 8.70 12.85
CA MET A 88 6.04 9.65 13.90
C MET A 88 7.11 10.57 13.34
N ARG A 89 6.86 11.87 13.41
CA ARG A 89 7.82 12.91 13.00
C ARG A 89 7.76 14.08 13.99
N ASP A 90 8.91 14.55 14.43
CA ASP A 90 9.03 15.68 15.35
C ASP A 90 8.18 15.54 16.63
N GLY A 91 8.06 14.30 17.14
CA GLY A 91 7.26 14.00 18.34
C GLY A 91 5.74 13.93 18.11
N LEU A 92 5.28 14.10 16.87
CA LEU A 92 3.87 13.98 16.50
C LEU A 92 3.61 12.63 15.81
N CYS A 93 2.54 11.96 16.23
CA CYS A 93 2.02 10.77 15.56
C CYS A 93 0.88 11.15 14.64
N PHE A 94 0.84 10.53 13.45
CA PHE A 94 -0.22 10.73 12.47
C PHE A 94 -0.40 9.47 11.61
N PRO A 95 -1.59 9.28 10.99
CA PRO A 95 -1.82 8.14 10.12
C PRO A 95 -0.87 8.15 8.93
N ASP A 96 -0.37 6.97 8.58
CA ASP A 96 0.42 6.81 7.37
C ASP A 96 -0.46 6.94 6.12
N THR A 97 0.00 7.72 5.17
CA THR A 97 -0.64 7.90 3.87
C THR A 97 0.42 7.92 2.78
N LEU A 98 0.11 7.38 1.62
CA LEU A 98 1.04 7.41 0.50
C LEU A 98 0.33 7.47 -0.85
N VAL A 99 1.04 7.92 -1.85
CA VAL A 99 0.67 7.80 -3.26
C VAL A 99 1.79 7.09 -4.00
N GLY A 100 1.44 6.35 -5.04
CA GLY A 100 2.41 5.63 -5.86
C GLY A 100 2.07 5.70 -7.34
N THR A 101 3.08 5.58 -8.19
CA THR A 101 2.90 5.55 -9.64
C THR A 101 2.42 4.21 -10.18
N ASP A 102 2.16 3.26 -9.29
CA ASP A 102 1.62 1.95 -9.61
C ASP A 102 0.12 1.88 -9.29
N SER A 103 -0.68 1.29 -10.19
CA SER A 103 -2.13 1.14 -10.00
C SER A 103 -2.49 0.27 -8.80
N HIS A 104 -1.60 -0.65 -8.38
CA HIS A 104 -1.78 -1.55 -7.24
C HIS A 104 -1.26 -0.99 -5.91
N THR A 105 -0.90 0.29 -5.87
CA THR A 105 -0.58 1.03 -4.63
C THR A 105 -1.67 0.86 -3.56
N THR A 106 -2.91 0.68 -3.99
CA THR A 106 -4.07 0.45 -3.12
C THR A 106 -3.97 -0.80 -2.24
N MET A 107 -3.00 -1.70 -2.48
CA MET A 107 -2.74 -2.85 -1.61
C MET A 107 -2.49 -2.46 -0.15
N VAL A 108 -1.90 -1.28 0.10
CA VAL A 108 -1.66 -0.76 1.46
C VAL A 108 -2.94 -0.50 2.25
N ASN A 109 -4.08 -0.33 1.57
CA ASN A 109 -5.36 -0.11 2.23
C ASN A 109 -5.81 -1.33 3.06
N GLY A 110 -5.30 -2.52 2.74
CA GLY A 110 -5.51 -3.73 3.53
C GLY A 110 -4.93 -3.65 4.95
N LEU A 111 -3.91 -2.79 5.16
CA LEU A 111 -3.30 -2.49 6.46
C LEU A 111 -3.99 -1.34 7.21
N GLY A 112 -4.97 -0.68 6.61
CA GLY A 112 -5.53 0.56 7.14
C GLY A 112 -4.68 1.80 6.85
N VAL A 113 -3.86 1.74 5.82
CA VAL A 113 -3.08 2.88 5.30
C VAL A 113 -3.81 3.45 4.09
N MET A 114 -4.04 4.76 4.09
CA MET A 114 -4.66 5.45 2.96
C MET A 114 -3.63 5.60 1.84
N GLY A 115 -3.84 4.89 0.73
CA GLY A 115 -2.95 4.96 -0.41
C GLY A 115 -3.65 4.68 -1.72
N TRP A 116 -3.23 5.35 -2.80
CA TRP A 116 -3.78 5.15 -4.14
C TRP A 116 -2.76 5.44 -5.24
N GLY A 117 -3.06 4.96 -6.44
CA GLY A 117 -2.25 5.18 -7.62
C GLY A 117 -2.45 6.59 -8.20
N VAL A 118 -1.36 7.21 -8.60
CA VAL A 118 -1.34 8.52 -9.27
C VAL A 118 -0.48 8.47 -10.53
N GLY A 119 -0.62 9.46 -11.40
CA GLY A 119 0.29 9.64 -12.52
C GLY A 119 1.66 10.19 -12.08
N GLY A 120 2.66 10.11 -12.97
CA GLY A 120 4.02 10.58 -12.67
C GLY A 120 4.08 12.07 -12.32
N ILE A 121 3.27 12.90 -12.99
CA ILE A 121 3.23 14.35 -12.73
C ILE A 121 2.69 14.65 -11.33
N GLU A 122 1.65 13.94 -10.89
CA GLU A 122 1.13 14.09 -9.53
C GLU A 122 2.14 13.63 -8.49
N ALA A 123 2.86 12.53 -8.74
CA ALA A 123 3.92 12.06 -7.85
C ALA A 123 5.05 13.09 -7.74
N GLU A 124 5.50 13.68 -8.85
CA GLU A 124 6.49 14.75 -8.86
C GLU A 124 6.00 15.98 -8.07
N SER A 125 4.73 16.36 -8.22
CA SER A 125 4.13 17.47 -7.47
C SER A 125 4.20 17.20 -5.97
N VAL A 126 3.87 15.99 -5.53
CA VAL A 126 3.98 15.58 -4.11
C VAL A 126 5.43 15.64 -3.62
N MET A 127 6.38 15.12 -4.40
CA MET A 127 7.80 15.20 -4.06
C MET A 127 8.29 16.65 -3.87
N LEU A 128 7.79 17.58 -4.69
CA LEU A 128 8.11 19.00 -4.59
C LEU A 128 7.31 19.74 -3.51
N GLY A 129 6.46 19.04 -2.76
CA GLY A 129 5.65 19.60 -1.69
C GLY A 129 4.46 20.42 -2.18
N GLN A 130 4.02 20.20 -3.42
CA GLN A 130 2.82 20.85 -3.94
C GLN A 130 1.57 20.07 -3.48
N PRO A 131 0.50 20.75 -3.08
CA PRO A 131 -0.73 20.07 -2.67
C PRO A 131 -1.43 19.44 -3.89
N VAL A 132 -1.89 18.20 -3.69
CA VAL A 132 -2.80 17.54 -4.63
C VAL A 132 -4.22 17.75 -4.13
N SER A 133 -5.07 18.37 -4.96
CA SER A 133 -6.48 18.58 -4.63
C SER A 133 -7.29 17.36 -5.04
N MET A 134 -8.12 16.87 -4.13
CA MET A 134 -9.10 15.83 -4.39
C MET A 134 -10.47 16.29 -3.90
N LEU A 135 -11.51 16.04 -4.70
CA LEU A 135 -12.88 16.20 -4.22
C LEU A 135 -13.15 15.19 -3.10
N ILE A 136 -13.94 15.58 -2.11
CA ILE A 136 -14.34 14.64 -1.07
C ILE A 136 -15.13 13.51 -1.75
N PRO A 137 -14.61 12.25 -1.73
CA PRO A 137 -15.24 11.15 -2.45
C PRO A 137 -16.50 10.66 -1.74
N GLU A 138 -17.43 10.12 -2.50
CA GLU A 138 -18.48 9.27 -1.94
C GLU A 138 -17.86 7.98 -1.40
N VAL A 139 -18.36 7.50 -0.26
CA VAL A 139 -17.91 6.25 0.35
C VAL A 139 -19.03 5.20 0.27
N VAL A 140 -18.72 4.07 -0.34
CA VAL A 140 -19.60 2.90 -0.40
C VAL A 140 -19.16 1.91 0.67
N GLY A 141 -20.05 1.58 1.60
CA GLY A 141 -19.81 0.53 2.57
C GLY A 141 -19.94 -0.86 1.93
N PHE A 142 -18.99 -1.74 2.18
CA PHE A 142 -19.06 -3.15 1.78
C PHE A 142 -19.01 -4.04 3.03
N ARG A 143 -20.17 -4.58 3.41
CA ARG A 143 -20.28 -5.41 4.60
C ARG A 143 -19.93 -6.86 4.26
N LEU A 144 -18.95 -7.41 4.96
CA LEU A 144 -18.57 -8.81 4.91
C LEU A 144 -19.13 -9.54 6.14
N LEU A 145 -19.83 -10.65 5.92
CA LEU A 145 -20.44 -11.46 6.97
C LEU A 145 -19.94 -12.90 6.89
N GLY A 146 -20.00 -13.60 8.03
CA GLY A 146 -19.64 -15.02 8.08
C GLY A 146 -18.16 -15.30 7.84
N GLN A 147 -17.88 -16.43 7.20
CA GLN A 147 -16.52 -16.89 6.86
C GLN A 147 -16.54 -17.67 5.54
N LEU A 148 -15.39 -17.80 4.89
CA LEU A 148 -15.27 -18.60 3.67
C LEU A 148 -15.63 -20.06 3.96
N ARG A 149 -16.42 -20.64 3.07
CA ARG A 149 -16.77 -22.07 3.15
C ARG A 149 -15.56 -22.92 2.78
N GLU A 150 -15.53 -24.14 3.26
CA GLU A 150 -14.49 -25.11 2.88
C GLU A 150 -14.44 -25.26 1.34
N GLY A 151 -13.23 -25.16 0.80
CA GLY A 151 -12.99 -25.22 -0.65
C GLY A 151 -13.13 -23.89 -1.39
N VAL A 152 -13.58 -22.80 -0.76
CA VAL A 152 -13.60 -21.46 -1.32
C VAL A 152 -12.28 -20.76 -0.99
N THR A 153 -11.66 -20.16 -1.98
CA THR A 153 -10.38 -19.47 -1.84
C THR A 153 -10.56 -17.94 -1.69
N ALA A 154 -9.51 -17.26 -1.23
CA ALA A 154 -9.48 -15.80 -1.25
C ALA A 154 -9.70 -15.23 -2.66
N THR A 155 -9.21 -15.91 -3.70
CA THR A 155 -9.43 -15.52 -5.10
C THR A 155 -10.91 -15.52 -5.47
N ASP A 156 -11.67 -16.52 -5.05
CA ASP A 156 -13.12 -16.59 -5.31
C ASP A 156 -13.84 -15.41 -4.65
N LEU A 157 -13.46 -15.09 -3.38
CA LEU A 157 -13.97 -13.93 -2.66
C LEU A 157 -13.68 -12.62 -3.42
N VAL A 158 -12.42 -12.42 -3.79
CA VAL A 158 -11.98 -11.21 -4.50
C VAL A 158 -12.73 -11.05 -5.82
N LEU A 159 -12.85 -12.10 -6.62
CA LEU A 159 -13.57 -12.05 -7.90
C LEU A 159 -15.05 -11.72 -7.69
N ARG A 160 -15.66 -12.25 -6.64
CA ARG A 160 -17.05 -11.93 -6.30
C ARG A 160 -17.23 -10.48 -5.88
N ILE A 161 -16.32 -9.95 -5.07
CA ILE A 161 -16.29 -8.53 -4.67
C ILE A 161 -16.14 -7.64 -5.90
N VAL A 162 -15.21 -7.96 -6.80
CA VAL A 162 -14.99 -7.22 -8.06
C VAL A 162 -16.26 -7.19 -8.90
N GLU A 163 -16.93 -8.33 -9.08
CA GLU A 163 -18.19 -8.41 -9.82
C GLU A 163 -19.27 -7.48 -9.22
N MET A 164 -19.49 -7.58 -7.90
CA MET A 164 -20.51 -6.80 -7.21
C MET A 164 -20.25 -5.30 -7.29
N LEU A 165 -18.99 -4.87 -7.06
CA LEU A 165 -18.61 -3.46 -7.09
C LEU A 165 -18.65 -2.89 -8.52
N ARG A 166 -18.30 -3.68 -9.54
CA ARG A 166 -18.47 -3.27 -10.94
C ARG A 166 -19.93 -3.09 -11.31
N GLN A 167 -20.79 -4.00 -10.87
CA GLN A 167 -22.24 -3.87 -11.11
C GLN A 167 -22.82 -2.65 -10.39
N LYS A 168 -22.30 -2.33 -9.20
CA LYS A 168 -22.71 -1.15 -8.43
C LYS A 168 -22.26 0.17 -9.09
N GLY A 169 -21.10 0.19 -9.72
CA GLY A 169 -20.52 1.40 -10.28
C GLY A 169 -19.89 2.30 -9.22
N VAL A 170 -18.63 2.03 -8.89
CA VAL A 170 -17.86 2.71 -7.82
C VAL A 170 -16.72 3.57 -8.36
N VAL A 171 -16.80 3.99 -9.62
CA VAL A 171 -15.77 4.84 -10.22
C VAL A 171 -15.66 6.16 -9.46
N GLU A 172 -14.43 6.57 -9.15
CA GLU A 172 -14.10 7.76 -8.34
C GLU A 172 -14.61 7.74 -6.90
N LYS A 173 -15.15 6.59 -6.44
CA LYS A 173 -15.59 6.42 -5.06
C LYS A 173 -14.54 5.71 -4.22
N PHE A 174 -14.67 5.81 -2.91
CA PHE A 174 -14.00 4.94 -1.96
C PHE A 174 -14.90 3.77 -1.60
N VAL A 175 -14.32 2.60 -1.41
CA VAL A 175 -15.02 1.44 -0.84
C VAL A 175 -14.41 1.16 0.52
N GLU A 176 -15.25 1.02 1.53
CA GLU A 176 -14.83 0.74 2.89
C GLU A 176 -15.38 -0.60 3.34
N PHE A 177 -14.49 -1.53 3.69
CA PHE A 177 -14.86 -2.89 4.09
C PHE A 177 -15.08 -2.96 5.60
N PHE A 178 -16.18 -3.55 6.02
CA PHE A 178 -16.54 -3.70 7.43
C PHE A 178 -17.38 -4.95 7.68
N GLY A 179 -17.83 -5.17 8.91
CA GLY A 179 -18.68 -6.28 9.29
C GLY A 179 -17.94 -7.42 10.00
N THR A 180 -18.68 -8.41 10.46
CA THR A 180 -18.16 -9.51 11.29
C THR A 180 -17.23 -10.45 10.53
N GLY A 181 -17.37 -10.57 9.21
CA GLY A 181 -16.51 -11.39 8.37
C GLY A 181 -15.05 -10.97 8.35
N LEU A 182 -14.74 -9.70 8.70
CA LEU A 182 -13.35 -9.23 8.75
C LEU A 182 -12.49 -9.97 9.78
N SER A 183 -13.08 -10.43 10.88
CA SER A 183 -12.34 -11.16 11.92
C SER A 183 -11.84 -12.53 11.44
N ALA A 184 -12.46 -13.09 10.39
CA ALA A 184 -12.07 -14.35 9.78
C ALA A 184 -11.18 -14.16 8.53
N LEU A 185 -10.90 -12.91 8.12
CA LEU A 185 -10.16 -12.59 6.92
C LEU A 185 -8.72 -12.15 7.27
N PRO A 186 -7.71 -12.99 6.97
CA PRO A 186 -6.31 -12.65 7.24
C PRO A 186 -5.88 -11.44 6.40
N LEU A 187 -4.85 -10.74 6.86
CA LEU A 187 -4.41 -9.50 6.21
C LEU A 187 -4.01 -9.70 4.76
N ALA A 188 -3.39 -10.82 4.41
CA ALA A 188 -3.02 -11.12 3.03
C ALA A 188 -4.22 -11.10 2.07
N ASP A 189 -5.39 -11.61 2.52
CA ASP A 189 -6.62 -11.61 1.74
C ASP A 189 -7.21 -10.20 1.65
N ARG A 190 -7.18 -9.41 2.75
CA ARG A 190 -7.56 -7.99 2.72
C ARG A 190 -6.71 -7.21 1.75
N ALA A 191 -5.39 -7.41 1.78
CA ALA A 191 -4.44 -6.78 0.87
C ALA A 191 -4.77 -7.14 -0.60
N THR A 192 -5.14 -8.39 -0.88
CA THR A 192 -5.55 -8.83 -2.22
C THR A 192 -6.83 -8.13 -2.67
N VAL A 193 -7.83 -8.01 -1.81
CA VAL A 193 -9.06 -7.27 -2.11
C VAL A 193 -8.77 -5.78 -2.36
N ALA A 194 -7.96 -5.17 -1.51
CA ALA A 194 -7.55 -3.77 -1.64
C ALA A 194 -6.73 -3.52 -2.92
N ASN A 195 -5.84 -4.45 -3.26
CA ASN A 195 -5.01 -4.42 -4.47
C ASN A 195 -5.86 -4.31 -5.74
N MET A 196 -7.03 -4.98 -5.76
CA MET A 196 -7.94 -5.02 -6.90
C MET A 196 -8.87 -3.78 -6.99
N ALA A 197 -8.61 -2.71 -6.24
CA ALA A 197 -9.42 -1.49 -6.33
C ALA A 197 -9.51 -0.91 -7.75
N PRO A 198 -8.43 -0.85 -8.54
CA PRO A 198 -8.52 -0.43 -9.94
C PRO A 198 -9.41 -1.34 -10.79
N GLU A 199 -9.40 -2.65 -10.55
CA GLU A 199 -10.18 -3.62 -11.29
C GLU A 199 -11.67 -3.48 -11.03
N TYR A 200 -12.11 -3.17 -9.82
CA TYR A 200 -13.52 -2.86 -9.58
C TYR A 200 -13.87 -1.38 -9.82
N GLY A 201 -12.88 -0.53 -10.08
CA GLY A 201 -13.05 0.85 -10.53
C GLY A 201 -13.06 1.88 -9.42
N ALA A 202 -12.83 1.51 -8.16
CA ALA A 202 -12.76 2.45 -7.05
C ALA A 202 -11.37 3.11 -6.95
N THR A 203 -11.31 4.28 -6.33
CA THR A 203 -10.04 4.93 -6.02
C THR A 203 -9.25 4.13 -4.98
N MET A 204 -9.93 3.57 -4.00
CA MET A 204 -9.35 2.68 -2.98
C MET A 204 -10.39 1.71 -2.41
N GLY A 205 -9.87 0.62 -1.79
CA GLY A 205 -10.67 -0.33 -1.04
C GLY A 205 -10.09 -0.49 0.36
N PHE A 206 -10.63 0.26 1.32
CA PHE A 206 -10.03 0.49 2.63
C PHE A 206 -10.51 -0.52 3.67
N PHE A 207 -9.59 -1.02 4.48
CA PHE A 207 -9.85 -1.89 5.63
C PHE A 207 -9.51 -1.19 6.94
N PRO A 208 -10.24 -1.46 8.03
CA PRO A 208 -9.93 -0.89 9.33
C PRO A 208 -8.65 -1.48 9.93
N ILE A 209 -8.02 -0.69 10.81
CA ILE A 209 -6.94 -1.18 11.66
C ILE A 209 -7.56 -2.02 12.78
N ASP A 210 -7.07 -3.26 12.95
CA ASP A 210 -7.52 -4.19 13.99
C ASP A 210 -6.39 -5.11 14.47
N SER A 211 -6.74 -6.17 15.21
CA SER A 211 -5.76 -7.16 15.69
C SER A 211 -4.98 -7.86 14.56
N GLU A 212 -5.60 -8.08 13.40
CA GLU A 212 -4.92 -8.67 12.24
C GLU A 212 -3.85 -7.74 11.67
N THR A 213 -4.09 -6.42 11.67
CA THR A 213 -3.06 -5.44 11.32
C THR A 213 -1.86 -5.55 12.26
N LEU A 214 -2.08 -5.62 13.59
CA LEU A 214 -0.99 -5.75 14.57
C LEU A 214 -0.24 -7.08 14.44
N ASN A 215 -0.96 -8.17 14.20
CA ASN A 215 -0.38 -9.50 13.96
C ASN A 215 0.51 -9.50 12.72
N TYR A 216 0.06 -8.88 11.63
CA TYR A 216 0.84 -8.76 10.41
C TYR A 216 2.12 -7.95 10.63
N LEU A 217 2.04 -6.82 11.33
CA LEU A 217 3.21 -6.01 11.65
C LEU A 217 4.26 -6.80 12.44
N ARG A 218 3.83 -7.59 13.45
CA ARG A 218 4.74 -8.47 14.21
C ARG A 218 5.35 -9.57 13.34
N ASN A 219 4.51 -10.25 12.56
CA ASN A 219 4.93 -11.37 11.72
C ASN A 219 5.88 -10.96 10.58
N THR A 220 5.82 -9.70 10.17
CA THR A 220 6.72 -9.12 9.15
C THR A 220 7.90 -8.36 9.75
N GLY A 221 8.16 -8.56 11.05
CA GLY A 221 9.40 -8.11 11.72
C GLY A 221 9.44 -6.63 12.05
N ARG A 222 8.29 -5.94 12.16
CA ARG A 222 8.26 -4.57 12.68
C ARG A 222 8.67 -4.54 14.13
N PRO A 223 9.42 -3.51 14.58
CA PRO A 223 9.75 -3.33 15.98
C PRO A 223 8.48 -3.24 16.85
N GLU A 224 8.49 -3.88 18.02
CA GLU A 224 7.33 -3.86 18.93
C GLU A 224 6.93 -2.45 19.35
N GLU A 225 7.88 -1.51 19.40
CA GLU A 225 7.60 -0.09 19.62
C GLU A 225 6.65 0.50 18.54
N LEU A 226 6.85 0.14 17.27
CA LEU A 226 5.94 0.56 16.20
C LEU A 226 4.56 -0.08 16.37
N VAL A 227 4.51 -1.36 16.70
CA VAL A 227 3.24 -2.08 16.90
C VAL A 227 2.43 -1.46 18.03
N GLN A 228 3.08 -1.15 19.17
CA GLN A 228 2.45 -0.47 20.29
C GLN A 228 1.99 0.94 19.92
N ARG A 229 2.78 1.69 19.17
CA ARG A 229 2.40 3.01 18.64
C ARG A 229 1.14 2.93 17.81
N VAL A 230 1.07 1.99 16.88
CA VAL A 230 -0.10 1.75 16.03
C VAL A 230 -1.32 1.42 16.89
N GLU A 231 -1.18 0.52 17.85
CA GLU A 231 -2.27 0.11 18.72
C GLU A 231 -2.80 1.28 19.57
N ILE A 232 -1.91 1.96 20.29
CA ILE A 232 -2.27 3.06 21.18
C ILE A 232 -2.89 4.21 20.39
N TYR A 233 -2.20 4.65 19.32
CA TYR A 233 -2.68 5.76 18.50
C TYR A 233 -4.06 5.47 17.91
N SER A 234 -4.23 4.29 17.31
CA SER A 234 -5.48 3.95 16.65
C SER A 234 -6.65 3.81 17.65
N LYS A 235 -6.40 3.31 18.86
CA LYS A 235 -7.41 3.24 19.92
C LYS A 235 -7.80 4.64 20.41
N GLU A 236 -6.83 5.51 20.68
CA GLU A 236 -7.08 6.88 21.15
C GLU A 236 -7.80 7.74 20.10
N GLN A 237 -7.55 7.50 18.82
CA GLN A 237 -8.21 8.20 17.72
C GLN A 237 -9.55 7.57 17.30
N GLY A 238 -9.97 6.46 17.92
CA GLY A 238 -11.20 5.76 17.54
C GLY A 238 -11.15 5.07 16.18
N LEU A 239 -9.93 4.79 15.68
CA LEU A 239 -9.69 4.12 14.39
C LEU A 239 -9.49 2.60 14.51
N PHE A 240 -9.37 2.09 15.74
CA PHE A 240 -9.14 0.68 16.00
C PHE A 240 -10.45 -0.11 16.06
N ARG A 241 -10.63 -1.04 15.14
CA ARG A 241 -11.80 -1.92 15.13
C ARG A 241 -11.63 -3.08 16.11
N THR A 242 -12.66 -3.35 16.87
CA THR A 242 -12.85 -4.54 17.71
C THR A 242 -14.13 -5.28 17.28
N GLU A 243 -14.37 -6.46 17.81
CA GLU A 243 -15.63 -7.19 17.56
C GLU A 243 -16.86 -6.45 18.12
N SER A 244 -16.66 -5.61 19.14
CA SER A 244 -17.72 -4.80 19.73
C SER A 244 -17.89 -3.42 19.09
N THR A 245 -17.06 -3.06 18.14
CA THR A 245 -17.17 -1.78 17.42
C THR A 245 -18.46 -1.79 16.59
N PRO A 246 -19.36 -0.81 16.77
CA PRO A 246 -20.57 -0.72 15.95
C PRO A 246 -20.22 -0.60 14.47
N ASP A 247 -21.03 -1.22 13.62
CA ASP A 247 -20.88 -1.03 12.18
C ASP A 247 -21.14 0.45 11.83
N PRO A 248 -20.32 1.04 10.97
CA PRO A 248 -20.54 2.40 10.50
C PRO A 248 -21.79 2.49 9.59
N GLU A 249 -22.36 3.69 9.51
CA GLU A 249 -23.49 3.98 8.64
C GLU A 249 -22.99 4.59 7.32
N TYR A 250 -23.44 4.02 6.21
CA TYR A 250 -23.14 4.52 4.86
C TYR A 250 -24.43 4.87 4.13
N SER A 251 -24.38 5.90 3.27
CA SER A 251 -25.48 6.23 2.37
C SER A 251 -25.69 5.18 1.29
N ASP A 252 -24.67 4.40 0.99
CA ASP A 252 -24.68 3.37 -0.04
C ASP A 252 -23.98 2.11 0.48
N LEU A 253 -24.65 0.96 0.41
CA LEU A 253 -24.24 -0.27 1.06
C LEU A 253 -24.34 -1.47 0.12
N LEU A 254 -23.34 -2.32 0.16
CA LEU A 254 -23.35 -3.69 -0.36
C LEU A 254 -23.08 -4.68 0.77
N GLU A 255 -23.61 -5.89 0.62
CA GLU A 255 -23.44 -6.96 1.63
C GLU A 255 -23.11 -8.28 0.93
N LEU A 256 -22.14 -9.03 1.49
CA LEU A 256 -21.76 -10.37 1.07
C LEU A 256 -21.66 -11.28 2.30
N ASN A 257 -22.35 -12.45 2.23
CA ASN A 257 -22.41 -13.47 3.27
C ASN A 257 -21.90 -14.81 2.73
#